data_1b2ea9b40d6f067a900b3777a62c2e9f
#
_entry.id   1b2ea9b40d6f067a900b3777a62c2e9f
#
_cell.length_a   1.000
_cell.length_b   1.000
_cell.length_c   1.000
_cell.angle_alpha   90.00
_cell.angle_beta   90.00
_cell.angle_gamma   90.00
#
_symmetry.space_group_name_H-M   'P 1'
#
loop_
_entity.id
_entity.type
_entity.pdbx_description
1 polymer ?
#
loop_
_entity_poly.entity_id
_entity_poly.type
_entity_poly.pdbx_seq_one_letter_code
_entity_poly.pdbx_strand_id
1 'polypeptide(L)'
;MTVSPATRPQTAAFDLELLNQKFETAYPKDILAWSVENIPTGLVQTSAFNVDDIIITHILYLQLKHPVPVIFLDTLYHFPQTLELVAKAKEVYNLDLKVYKTPDVDTREAFAAKYGEALWDKDIAKF
;
A
#
# COMPACT_ATOMS: atom_id res chain seq x y z
N MET A 1 -12.55 -4.25 16.12
CA MET A 1 -12.22 -3.04 16.88
C MET A 1 -12.82 -1.82 16.19
N THR A 2 -13.58 -1.05 16.91
CA THR A 2 -14.25 0.11 16.34
C THR A 2 -13.35 1.34 16.50
N VAL A 3 -13.08 2.02 15.40
CA VAL A 3 -12.32 3.27 15.43
C VAL A 3 -13.24 4.39 15.88
N SER A 4 -12.83 5.13 16.90
CA SER A 4 -13.57 6.30 17.40
C SER A 4 -13.68 7.36 16.30
N PRO A 5 -14.82 8.08 16.19
CA PRO A 5 -14.93 9.18 15.23
C PRO A 5 -13.82 10.21 15.35
N ALA A 6 -13.29 10.44 16.55
CA ALA A 6 -12.20 11.39 16.78
C ALA A 6 -10.86 10.96 16.17
N THR A 7 -10.66 9.66 15.86
CA THR A 7 -9.43 9.12 15.28
C THR A 7 -9.56 8.88 13.77
N ARG A 8 -10.72 9.11 13.18
CA ARG A 8 -10.90 8.96 11.74
C ARG A 8 -10.20 10.09 11.00
N PRO A 9 -9.62 9.81 9.80
CA PRO A 9 -9.16 10.87 8.91
C PRO A 9 -10.28 11.86 8.63
N GLN A 10 -9.92 13.12 8.43
CA GLN A 10 -10.91 14.18 8.18
C GLN A 10 -11.49 14.16 6.76
N THR A 11 -11.48 13.00 6.10
CA THR A 11 -12.07 12.84 4.76
C THR A 11 -13.56 13.15 4.72
N ALA A 12 -14.26 13.01 5.86
CA ALA A 12 -15.68 13.37 5.97
C ALA A 12 -15.93 14.87 5.80
N ALA A 13 -14.90 15.72 5.94
CA ALA A 13 -14.99 17.16 5.71
C ALA A 13 -14.84 17.54 4.23
N PHE A 14 -14.46 16.60 3.36
CA PHE A 14 -14.27 16.86 1.93
C PHE A 14 -15.56 16.61 1.16
N ASP A 15 -15.79 17.41 0.13
CA ASP A 15 -16.82 17.16 -0.87
C ASP A 15 -16.32 16.10 -1.84
N LEU A 16 -16.65 14.84 -1.58
CA LEU A 16 -16.15 13.71 -2.35
C LEU A 16 -16.65 13.72 -3.80
N GLU A 17 -17.88 14.16 -4.03
CA GLU A 17 -18.43 14.23 -5.38
C GLU A 17 -17.67 15.23 -6.23
N LEU A 18 -17.42 16.42 -5.68
CA LEU A 18 -16.65 17.46 -6.36
C LEU A 18 -15.21 17.00 -6.63
N LEU A 19 -14.58 16.36 -5.65
CA LEU A 19 -13.22 15.82 -5.79
C LEU A 19 -13.15 14.73 -6.86
N ASN A 20 -14.12 13.83 -6.90
CA ASN A 20 -14.17 12.78 -7.92
C ASN A 20 -14.28 13.38 -9.32
N GLN A 21 -15.11 14.40 -9.50
CA GLN A 21 -15.22 15.11 -10.78
C GLN A 21 -13.89 15.78 -11.15
N LYS A 22 -13.27 16.46 -10.21
CA LYS A 22 -12.00 17.16 -10.43
C LYS A 22 -10.87 16.18 -10.78
N PHE A 23 -10.80 15.05 -10.10
CA PHE A 23 -9.72 14.09 -10.25
C PHE A 23 -9.88 13.19 -11.47
N GLU A 24 -11.06 13.10 -12.05
CA GLU A 24 -11.31 12.26 -13.22
C GLU A 24 -10.40 12.61 -14.39
N THR A 25 -10.09 13.88 -14.56
CA THR A 25 -9.24 14.38 -15.65
C THR A 25 -7.90 14.94 -15.19
N ALA A 26 -7.61 14.85 -13.88
CA ALA A 26 -6.36 15.38 -13.32
C ALA A 26 -5.18 14.44 -13.58
N TYR A 27 -3.99 15.01 -13.64
CA TYR A 27 -2.77 14.21 -13.68
C TYR A 27 -2.53 13.53 -12.33
N PRO A 28 -1.93 12.32 -12.31
CA PRO A 28 -1.64 11.61 -11.07
C PRO A 28 -0.85 12.45 -10.06
N LYS A 29 0.12 13.23 -10.53
CA LYS A 29 0.91 14.11 -9.68
C LYS A 29 0.04 15.13 -8.93
N ASP A 30 -0.96 15.69 -9.61
CA ASP A 30 -1.85 16.68 -8.99
C ASP A 30 -2.76 16.06 -7.93
N ILE A 31 -3.22 14.85 -8.17
CA ILE A 31 -4.02 14.09 -7.18
C ILE A 31 -3.17 13.79 -5.95
N LEU A 32 -1.95 13.33 -6.15
CA LEU A 32 -1.03 13.02 -5.05
C LEU A 32 -0.61 14.28 -4.30
N ALA A 33 -0.36 15.39 -5.00
CA ALA A 33 -0.06 16.67 -4.37
C ALA A 33 -1.22 17.13 -3.48
N TRP A 34 -2.44 17.03 -3.98
CA TRP A 34 -3.62 17.33 -3.18
C TRP A 34 -3.68 16.46 -1.93
N SER A 35 -3.38 15.16 -2.08
CA SER A 35 -3.44 14.20 -0.97
C SER A 35 -2.46 14.55 0.14
N VAL A 36 -1.20 14.85 -0.20
CA VAL A 36 -0.19 15.20 0.80
C VAL A 36 -0.47 16.54 1.48
N GLU A 37 -1.10 17.47 0.79
CA GLU A 37 -1.47 18.78 1.34
C GLU A 37 -2.68 18.71 2.27
N ASN A 38 -3.67 17.87 1.93
CA ASN A 38 -4.97 17.86 2.61
C ASN A 38 -5.13 16.70 3.61
N ILE A 39 -4.24 15.72 3.58
CA ILE A 39 -4.22 14.60 4.53
C ILE A 39 -2.85 14.60 5.21
N PRO A 40 -2.61 15.52 6.16
CA PRO A 40 -1.27 15.70 6.74
C PRO A 40 -0.85 14.55 7.67
N THR A 41 -1.79 13.75 8.14
CA THR A 41 -1.50 12.63 9.05
C THR A 41 -2.24 11.39 8.59
N GLY A 42 -1.57 10.23 8.72
CA GLY A 42 -2.17 8.94 8.41
C GLY A 42 -2.20 8.58 6.93
N LEU A 43 -1.61 9.39 6.05
CA LEU A 43 -1.51 9.06 4.64
C LEU A 43 -0.43 8.00 4.44
N VAL A 44 -0.80 6.90 3.80
CA VAL A 44 0.12 5.81 3.45
C VAL A 44 -0.14 5.38 2.01
N GLN A 45 0.86 4.76 1.39
CA GLN A 45 0.70 4.09 0.11
C GLN A 45 0.72 2.58 0.34
N THR A 46 -0.32 1.89 -0.10
CA THR A 46 -0.24 0.42 -0.25
C THR A 46 0.39 0.11 -1.59
N SER A 47 1.28 -0.87 -1.64
CA SER A 47 2.03 -1.18 -2.86
C SER A 47 2.22 -2.68 -3.03
N ALA A 48 1.94 -3.18 -4.23
CA ALA A 48 2.32 -4.51 -4.67
C ALA A 48 3.56 -4.46 -5.59
N PHE A 49 4.16 -3.29 -5.74
CA PHE A 49 5.34 -3.03 -6.56
C PHE A 49 5.16 -3.34 -8.05
N ASN A 50 3.93 -3.24 -8.53
CA ASN A 50 3.68 -3.21 -9.98
C ASN A 50 4.04 -1.83 -10.56
N VAL A 51 3.89 -1.68 -11.87
CA VAL A 51 4.28 -0.45 -12.57
C VAL A 51 3.55 0.78 -12.01
N ASP A 52 2.25 0.67 -11.79
CA ASP A 52 1.45 1.79 -11.30
C ASP A 52 1.88 2.21 -9.89
N ASP A 53 2.13 1.23 -9.03
CA ASP A 53 2.60 1.48 -7.67
C ASP A 53 3.96 2.17 -7.65
N ILE A 54 4.86 1.75 -8.53
CA ILE A 54 6.20 2.36 -8.64
C ILE A 54 6.08 3.81 -9.13
N ILE A 55 5.19 4.08 -10.06
CA ILE A 55 4.95 5.46 -10.53
C ILE A 55 4.47 6.34 -9.37
N ILE A 56 3.52 5.87 -8.58
CA ILE A 56 3.04 6.60 -7.41
C ILE A 56 4.17 6.87 -6.42
N THR A 57 4.97 5.85 -6.12
CA THR A 57 6.14 5.98 -5.23
C THR A 57 7.13 7.01 -5.77
N HIS A 58 7.42 6.95 -7.06
CA HIS A 58 8.33 7.90 -7.71
C HIS A 58 7.85 9.35 -7.55
N ILE A 59 6.58 9.59 -7.80
CA ILE A 59 5.99 10.92 -7.66
C ILE A 59 6.09 11.42 -6.21
N LEU A 60 5.69 10.58 -5.26
CA LEU A 60 5.69 10.96 -3.85
C LEU A 60 7.11 11.23 -3.32
N TYR A 61 8.05 10.35 -3.63
CA TYR A 61 9.39 10.41 -3.04
C TYR A 61 10.33 11.37 -3.77
N LEU A 62 10.28 11.41 -5.10
CA LEU A 62 11.24 12.18 -5.89
C LEU A 62 10.66 13.50 -6.42
N GLN A 63 9.42 13.53 -6.85
CA GLN A 63 8.84 14.75 -7.42
C GLN A 63 8.25 15.66 -6.33
N LEU A 64 7.43 15.12 -5.45
CA LEU A 64 6.82 15.88 -4.36
C LEU A 64 7.72 15.95 -3.13
N LYS A 65 8.71 15.08 -3.03
CA LYS A 65 9.62 14.96 -1.89
C LYS A 65 8.87 14.84 -0.57
N HIS A 66 7.80 14.04 -0.58
CA HIS A 66 6.96 13.78 0.57
C HIS A 66 6.89 12.27 0.81
N PRO A 67 7.89 11.70 1.54
CA PRO A 67 8.00 10.25 1.72
C PRO A 67 6.93 9.73 2.68
N VAL A 68 5.79 9.32 2.14
CA VAL A 68 4.76 8.64 2.93
C VAL A 68 5.19 7.20 3.17
N PRO A 69 4.74 6.57 4.29
CA PRO A 69 5.01 5.16 4.50
C PRO A 69 4.41 4.30 3.39
N VAL A 70 5.19 3.32 2.93
CA VAL A 70 4.76 2.35 1.92
C VAL A 70 4.49 1.02 2.62
N ILE A 71 3.28 0.50 2.47
CA ILE A 71 2.85 -0.76 3.07
C ILE A 71 2.86 -1.84 2.00
N PHE A 72 3.62 -2.90 2.26
CA PHE A 72 3.68 -4.09 1.43
C PHE A 72 3.17 -5.30 2.21
N LEU A 73 2.26 -6.04 1.60
CA LEU A 73 1.75 -7.29 2.16
C LEU A 73 2.54 -8.45 1.57
N ASP A 74 3.37 -9.08 2.41
CA ASP A 74 4.07 -10.29 2.01
C ASP A 74 3.15 -11.49 2.25
N THR A 75 2.57 -11.99 1.18
CA THR A 75 1.63 -13.12 1.22
C THR A 75 2.34 -14.45 1.38
N LEU A 76 3.69 -14.47 1.38
CA LEU A 76 4.54 -15.67 1.35
C LEU A 76 4.51 -16.41 0.00
N TYR A 77 3.69 -15.96 -0.94
CA TYR A 77 3.53 -16.59 -2.26
C TYR A 77 4.08 -15.75 -3.41
N HIS A 78 4.83 -14.68 -3.09
CA HIS A 78 5.47 -13.87 -4.11
C HIS A 78 6.62 -14.62 -4.79
N PHE A 79 6.84 -14.30 -6.06
CA PHE A 79 8.03 -14.79 -6.76
C PHE A 79 9.29 -14.16 -6.14
N PRO A 80 10.44 -14.88 -6.17
CA PRO A 80 11.70 -14.30 -5.70
C PRO A 80 12.04 -12.98 -6.39
N GLN A 81 11.73 -12.84 -7.67
CA GLN A 81 11.96 -11.60 -8.42
C GLN A 81 11.14 -10.42 -7.87
N THR A 82 9.93 -10.67 -7.38
CA THR A 82 9.12 -9.64 -6.74
C THR A 82 9.79 -9.15 -5.46
N LEU A 83 10.27 -10.06 -4.63
CA LEU A 83 10.95 -9.69 -3.40
C LEU A 83 12.28 -8.96 -3.65
N GLU A 84 13.00 -9.33 -4.70
CA GLU A 84 14.19 -8.61 -5.14
C GLU A 84 13.85 -7.18 -5.57
N LEU A 85 12.75 -7.00 -6.29
CA LEU A 85 12.28 -5.69 -6.71
C LEU A 85 11.93 -4.82 -5.50
N VAL A 86 11.26 -5.39 -4.51
CA VAL A 86 10.93 -4.68 -3.26
C VAL A 86 12.20 -4.19 -2.57
N ALA A 87 13.20 -5.05 -2.43
CA ALA A 87 14.48 -4.70 -1.82
C ALA A 87 15.20 -3.61 -2.60
N LYS A 88 15.21 -3.70 -3.93
CA LYS A 88 15.83 -2.71 -4.78
C LYS A 88 15.11 -1.35 -4.71
N ALA A 89 13.80 -1.35 -4.74
CA ALA A 89 13.02 -0.13 -4.63
C ALA A 89 13.23 0.54 -3.27
N LYS A 90 13.29 -0.25 -2.21
CA LYS A 90 13.59 0.27 -0.87
C LYS A 90 14.93 0.99 -0.84
N GLU A 91 15.94 0.43 -1.47
CA GLU A 91 17.28 1.02 -1.54
C GLU A 91 17.28 2.30 -2.41
N VAL A 92 16.75 2.21 -3.63
CA VAL A 92 16.77 3.31 -4.61
C VAL A 92 16.03 4.54 -4.12
N TYR A 93 14.85 4.34 -3.54
CA TYR A 93 14.01 5.45 -3.08
C TYR A 93 14.20 5.78 -1.60
N ASN A 94 14.98 4.99 -0.87
CA ASN A 94 15.08 5.09 0.58
C ASN A 94 13.70 5.04 1.24
N LEU A 95 12.92 4.02 0.92
CA LEU A 95 11.53 3.89 1.32
C LEU A 95 11.37 3.75 2.84
N ASP A 96 10.36 4.42 3.38
CA ASP A 96 9.80 4.08 4.69
C ASP A 96 8.85 2.88 4.48
N LEU A 97 9.44 1.70 4.40
CA LEU A 97 8.74 0.46 4.05
C LEU A 97 8.28 -0.28 5.29
N LYS A 98 6.98 -0.59 5.31
CA LYS A 98 6.35 -1.42 6.33
C LYS A 98 5.91 -2.71 5.68
N VAL A 99 6.52 -3.83 6.07
CA VAL A 99 6.18 -5.15 5.54
C VAL A 99 5.28 -5.87 6.55
N TYR A 100 4.11 -6.28 6.10
CA TYR A 100 3.18 -7.08 6.90
C TYR A 100 3.05 -8.47 6.32
N LYS A 101 3.11 -9.47 7.18
CA LYS A 101 2.87 -10.87 6.82
C LYS A 101 2.19 -11.58 7.97
N THR A 102 1.69 -12.79 7.72
CA THR A 102 1.02 -13.56 8.77
C THR A 102 1.99 -13.79 9.94
N PRO A 103 1.52 -13.60 11.19
CA PRO A 103 2.42 -13.61 12.35
C PRO A 103 2.93 -14.98 12.76
N ASP A 104 2.29 -16.05 12.31
CA ASP A 104 2.52 -17.41 12.83
C ASP A 104 3.36 -18.30 11.92
N VAL A 105 3.63 -17.89 10.68
CA VAL A 105 4.50 -18.61 9.75
C VAL A 105 5.30 -17.63 8.89
N ASP A 106 6.49 -18.03 8.46
CA ASP A 106 7.39 -17.16 7.70
C ASP A 106 7.64 -17.62 6.27
N THR A 107 7.22 -18.81 5.90
CA THR A 107 7.46 -19.37 4.58
C THR A 107 6.20 -19.93 3.96
N ARG A 108 6.20 -20.02 2.63
CA ARG A 108 5.13 -20.63 1.86
C ARG A 108 4.89 -22.10 2.32
N GLU A 109 5.97 -22.82 2.52
CA GLU A 109 5.92 -24.22 2.94
C GLU A 109 5.29 -24.35 4.34
N ALA A 110 5.67 -23.48 5.27
CA ALA A 110 5.08 -23.47 6.62
C ALA A 110 3.60 -23.08 6.59
N PHE A 111 3.22 -22.13 5.74
CA PHE A 111 1.83 -21.75 5.56
C PHE A 111 1.00 -22.91 5.01
N ALA A 112 1.50 -23.59 3.97
CA ALA A 112 0.83 -24.73 3.36
C ALA A 112 0.71 -25.89 4.35
N ALA A 113 1.73 -26.13 5.18
CA ALA A 113 1.70 -27.16 6.21
C ALA A 113 0.66 -26.88 7.29
N LYS A 114 0.46 -25.62 7.66
CA LYS A 114 -0.48 -25.22 8.71
C LYS A 114 -1.92 -25.09 8.21
N TYR A 115 -2.13 -24.50 7.05
CA TYR A 115 -3.45 -24.14 6.55
C TYR A 115 -3.91 -24.96 5.35
N GLY A 116 -3.01 -25.73 4.73
CA GLY A 116 -3.28 -26.51 3.53
C GLY A 116 -2.84 -25.80 2.26
N GLU A 117 -2.54 -26.60 1.23
CA GLU A 117 -2.18 -26.09 -0.08
C GLU A 117 -3.40 -25.49 -0.78
N ALA A 118 -3.17 -24.45 -1.59
CA ALA A 118 -4.20 -23.77 -2.37
C ALA A 118 -5.41 -23.38 -1.51
N LEU A 119 -5.14 -22.77 -0.35
CA LEU A 119 -6.20 -22.35 0.57
C LEU A 119 -7.21 -21.42 -0.09
N TRP A 120 -6.77 -20.59 -1.04
CA TRP A 120 -7.62 -19.69 -1.82
C TRP A 120 -8.72 -20.43 -2.60
N ASP A 121 -8.49 -21.68 -2.98
CA ASP A 121 -9.49 -22.52 -3.66
C ASP A 121 -10.45 -23.20 -2.69
N LYS A 122 -10.05 -23.35 -1.43
CA LYS A 122 -10.79 -24.10 -0.41
C LYS A 122 -11.56 -23.20 0.55
N ASP A 123 -10.95 -22.08 0.94
CA ASP A 123 -11.56 -21.18 1.92
C ASP A 123 -10.96 -19.76 1.74
N ILE A 124 -11.57 -18.97 0.88
CA ILE A 124 -11.14 -17.61 0.60
C ILE A 124 -11.13 -16.74 1.85
N ALA A 125 -12.05 -16.97 2.77
CA ALA A 125 -12.15 -16.16 3.99
C ALA A 125 -10.94 -16.31 4.91
N LYS A 126 -10.22 -17.43 4.80
CA LYS A 126 -9.02 -17.69 5.61
C LYS A 126 -7.73 -17.26 4.90
N PHE A 127 -7.77 -17.13 3.58
CA PHE A 127 -6.61 -16.70 2.80
C PHE A 127 -6.48 -15.18 2.83
#